data_6b82aef489c81de5791ddf32352971a3
#
_entry.id   6b82aef489c81de5791ddf32352971a3
#
_cell.length_a   1.000
_cell.length_b   1.000
_cell.length_c   1.000
_cell.angle_alpha   90.00
_cell.angle_beta   90.00
_cell.angle_gamma   90.00
#
_symmetry.space_group_name_H-M   'P 1'
#
loop_
_entity.id
_entity.type
_entity.pdbx_description
1 polymer ?
#
loop_
_entity_poly.entity_id
_entity_poly.type
_entity_poly.pdbx_seq_one_letter_code
_entity_poly.pdbx_strand_id
1 'polypeptide(L)'
;MLSAFRRPALLALIALALPLGPALAKAPEPLRVMSFNVRTPVDTEPNKRWEDRRDAMVALLREQHPVVFGTQELKTNQADYLVEHLPGYRWFGEPRGPGDNEEHMGVFYDSAALKVVESGNFWLSDTPEVAGSITWGNLMPRMVTWALFQRQADGRQFYLYNTHLPYRDEDEPRRVLGAKLIAKRLAALPRDIPVVVTGDFNSEPGSGTYAAFTQALGDARKLAKKVDGPRLTFQNFSDTPTAEIDWILVRGFGVDRFQTLDQKPGGVVPSDHYPVQAELTFPERPAR
;
A
#
# COMPACT_ATOMS: atom_id res chain seq x y z
N MET A 1 53.30 -33.17 -72.46
CA MET A 1 53.07 -33.12 -70.96
C MET A 1 52.17 -31.92 -70.67
N LEU A 2 50.86 -32.13 -70.50
CA LEU A 2 49.90 -31.09 -70.27
C LEU A 2 49.49 -31.13 -68.79
N SER A 3 49.86 -30.06 -68.08
CA SER A 3 49.53 -29.86 -66.65
C SER A 3 48.14 -29.22 -66.54
N ALA A 4 47.22 -29.96 -65.91
CA ALA A 4 45.85 -29.52 -65.62
C ALA A 4 45.81 -28.74 -64.31
N PHE A 5 45.56 -27.44 -64.35
CA PHE A 5 45.24 -26.63 -63.14
C PHE A 5 43.81 -26.82 -62.74
N ARG A 6 43.59 -27.43 -61.50
CA ARG A 6 42.30 -27.49 -60.82
C ARG A 6 42.09 -26.18 -60.08
N ARG A 7 41.00 -25.46 -60.38
CA ARG A 7 40.53 -24.31 -59.58
C ARG A 7 39.69 -24.80 -58.37
N PRO A 8 39.88 -24.29 -57.15
CA PRO A 8 38.98 -24.58 -56.07
C PRO A 8 37.70 -23.79 -56.20
N ALA A 9 36.54 -24.48 -56.02
CA ALA A 9 35.22 -23.81 -55.95
C ALA A 9 35.03 -23.23 -54.53
N LEU A 10 34.83 -21.94 -54.49
CA LEU A 10 34.49 -21.22 -53.23
C LEU A 10 32.99 -21.37 -52.99
N LEU A 11 32.59 -22.17 -51.98
CA LEU A 11 31.23 -22.24 -51.48
C LEU A 11 30.95 -21.02 -50.59
N ALA A 12 30.17 -20.06 -51.10
CA ALA A 12 29.67 -18.94 -50.27
C ALA A 12 28.52 -19.43 -49.41
N LEU A 13 28.74 -19.51 -48.09
CA LEU A 13 27.68 -19.71 -47.09
C LEU A 13 26.87 -18.41 -46.98
N ILE A 14 25.65 -18.39 -47.48
CA ILE A 14 24.68 -17.32 -47.22
C ILE A 14 24.08 -17.57 -45.87
N ALA A 15 24.48 -16.84 -44.85
CA ALA A 15 23.84 -16.82 -43.53
C ALA A 15 22.50 -16.06 -43.65
N LEU A 16 21.40 -16.80 -43.61
CA LEU A 16 20.04 -16.24 -43.50
C LEU A 16 19.86 -15.63 -42.10
N ALA A 17 19.99 -14.32 -41.99
CA ALA A 17 19.63 -13.60 -40.79
C ALA A 17 18.10 -13.57 -40.69
N LEU A 18 17.50 -14.39 -39.79
CA LEU A 18 16.12 -14.29 -39.42
C LEU A 18 15.90 -12.97 -38.65
N PRO A 19 14.90 -12.14 -39.02
CA PRO A 19 14.60 -10.95 -38.25
C PRO A 19 14.10 -11.41 -36.86
N LEU A 20 14.78 -11.00 -35.77
CA LEU A 20 14.25 -11.05 -34.45
C LEU A 20 12.99 -10.17 -34.41
N GLY A 21 11.81 -10.80 -34.41
CA GLY A 21 10.58 -10.08 -34.19
C GLY A 21 10.64 -9.33 -32.85
N PRO A 22 9.91 -8.20 -32.69
CA PRO A 22 9.89 -7.46 -31.45
C PRO A 22 9.45 -8.43 -30.33
N ALA A 23 10.32 -8.61 -29.32
CA ALA A 23 9.96 -9.34 -28.12
C ALA A 23 8.70 -8.66 -27.54
N LEU A 24 7.59 -9.38 -27.45
CA LEU A 24 6.38 -8.92 -26.79
C LEU A 24 6.80 -8.55 -25.37
N ALA A 25 6.85 -7.25 -25.08
CA ALA A 25 7.14 -6.76 -23.74
C ALA A 25 6.11 -7.38 -22.78
N LYS A 26 6.57 -8.17 -21.81
CA LYS A 26 5.71 -8.73 -20.77
C LYS A 26 4.91 -7.57 -20.15
N ALA A 27 3.59 -7.75 -20.02
CA ALA A 27 2.77 -6.75 -19.35
C ALA A 27 3.36 -6.46 -17.96
N PRO A 28 3.42 -5.19 -17.56
CA PRO A 28 3.95 -4.84 -16.25
C PRO A 28 3.16 -5.58 -15.15
N GLU A 29 3.87 -6.11 -14.15
CA GLU A 29 3.23 -6.76 -13.01
C GLU A 29 2.20 -5.82 -12.35
N PRO A 30 1.10 -6.35 -11.82
CA PRO A 30 0.11 -5.56 -11.07
C PRO A 30 0.78 -4.80 -9.93
N LEU A 31 0.27 -3.62 -9.61
CA LEU A 31 0.70 -2.85 -8.46
C LEU A 31 0.06 -3.46 -7.20
N ARG A 32 0.83 -4.22 -6.41
CA ARG A 32 0.38 -4.74 -5.12
C ARG A 32 0.47 -3.66 -4.05
N VAL A 33 -0.69 -3.23 -3.55
CA VAL A 33 -0.82 -2.23 -2.48
C VAL A 33 -1.42 -2.90 -1.26
N MET A 34 -0.83 -2.62 -0.07
CA MET A 34 -1.32 -3.19 1.20
C MET A 34 -1.64 -2.07 2.20
N SER A 35 -2.64 -2.29 3.06
CA SER A 35 -2.87 -1.56 4.30
C SER A 35 -2.62 -2.51 5.46
N PHE A 36 -1.84 -2.08 6.45
CA PHE A 36 -1.47 -2.93 7.57
C PHE A 36 -1.33 -2.14 8.89
N ASN A 37 -2.33 -2.20 9.75
CA ASN A 37 -2.14 -1.79 11.14
C ASN A 37 -1.18 -2.79 11.81
N VAL A 38 0.04 -2.32 12.15
CA VAL A 38 1.13 -3.17 12.65
C VAL A 38 1.08 -3.37 14.16
N ARG A 39 0.07 -2.85 14.82
CA ARG A 39 -0.10 -2.80 16.28
C ARG A 39 1.11 -2.20 17.00
N THR A 40 0.91 -1.11 17.67
CA THR A 40 1.94 -0.43 18.47
C THR A 40 2.54 -1.38 19.54
N PRO A 41 3.85 -1.26 19.88
CA PRO A 41 4.57 -2.21 20.75
C PRO A 41 4.29 -1.93 22.25
N VAL A 42 3.03 -1.93 22.66
CA VAL A 42 2.60 -1.67 24.06
C VAL A 42 2.20 -2.94 24.80
N ASP A 43 1.97 -4.04 24.08
CA ASP A 43 1.51 -5.29 24.66
C ASP A 43 2.64 -5.99 25.44
N THR A 44 2.32 -6.48 26.62
CA THR A 44 3.27 -7.19 27.51
C THR A 44 2.98 -8.69 27.62
N GLU A 45 1.84 -9.12 27.10
CA GLU A 45 1.44 -10.53 27.10
C GLU A 45 2.25 -11.34 26.09
N PRO A 46 2.64 -12.59 26.43
CA PRO A 46 3.30 -13.49 25.50
C PRO A 46 2.53 -13.63 24.20
N ASN A 47 3.25 -13.73 23.08
CA ASN A 47 2.76 -13.81 21.70
C ASN A 47 2.05 -12.54 21.15
N LYS A 48 1.84 -11.50 22.00
CA LYS A 48 1.34 -10.20 21.55
C LYS A 48 2.44 -9.14 21.53
N ARG A 49 3.53 -9.32 22.30
CA ARG A 49 4.66 -8.38 22.31
C ARG A 49 5.26 -8.27 20.93
N TRP A 50 5.78 -7.10 20.61
CA TRP A 50 6.44 -6.84 19.34
C TRP A 50 7.55 -7.87 19.03
N GLU A 51 8.38 -8.17 20.04
CA GLU A 51 9.50 -9.11 19.92
C GLU A 51 9.05 -10.53 19.56
N ASP A 52 7.84 -10.92 19.98
CA ASP A 52 7.30 -12.26 19.72
C ASP A 52 6.70 -12.39 18.31
N ARG A 53 6.24 -11.27 17.70
CA ARG A 53 5.48 -11.28 16.43
C ARG A 53 6.19 -10.63 15.24
N ARG A 54 7.29 -9.89 15.46
CA ARG A 54 8.00 -9.15 14.41
C ARG A 54 8.53 -10.04 13.29
N ASP A 55 9.04 -11.23 13.61
CA ASP A 55 9.58 -12.17 12.62
C ASP A 55 8.47 -12.75 11.73
N ALA A 56 7.29 -13.03 12.32
CA ALA A 56 6.11 -13.45 11.58
C ALA A 56 5.60 -12.33 10.66
N MET A 57 5.67 -11.07 11.10
CA MET A 57 5.33 -9.91 10.26
C MET A 57 6.29 -9.79 9.08
N VAL A 58 7.59 -9.91 9.31
CA VAL A 58 8.59 -9.91 8.22
C VAL A 58 8.36 -11.08 7.25
N ALA A 59 8.07 -12.27 7.75
CA ALA A 59 7.79 -13.43 6.92
C ALA A 59 6.55 -13.22 6.04
N LEU A 60 5.47 -12.67 6.60
CA LEU A 60 4.26 -12.31 5.85
C LEU A 60 4.57 -11.28 4.75
N LEU A 61 5.26 -10.20 5.09
CA LEU A 61 5.61 -9.14 4.13
C LEU A 61 6.53 -9.64 3.00
N ARG A 62 7.46 -10.55 3.31
CA ARG A 62 8.31 -11.21 2.29
C ARG A 62 7.49 -12.09 1.35
N GLU A 63 6.56 -12.86 1.88
CA GLU A 63 5.69 -13.75 1.09
C GLU A 63 4.77 -12.94 0.17
N GLN A 64 4.10 -11.92 0.71
CA GLN A 64 3.13 -11.13 -0.04
C GLN A 64 3.80 -10.11 -0.98
N HIS A 65 4.98 -9.66 -0.65
CA HIS A 65 5.81 -8.72 -1.42
C HIS A 65 5.00 -7.52 -1.96
N PRO A 66 4.33 -6.73 -1.09
CA PRO A 66 3.62 -5.53 -1.53
C PRO A 66 4.60 -4.53 -2.14
N VAL A 67 4.29 -3.95 -3.30
CA VAL A 67 5.14 -2.92 -3.92
C VAL A 67 5.16 -1.64 -3.07
N VAL A 68 4.03 -1.36 -2.41
CA VAL A 68 3.88 -0.27 -1.45
C VAL A 68 2.85 -0.65 -0.39
N PHE A 69 3.09 -0.24 0.86
CA PHE A 69 2.11 -0.45 1.91
C PHE A 69 2.08 0.71 2.91
N GLY A 70 0.85 1.07 3.30
CA GLY A 70 0.60 1.99 4.39
C GLY A 70 0.47 1.24 5.72
N THR A 71 1.09 1.78 6.77
CA THR A 71 1.00 1.23 8.11
C THR A 71 0.31 2.20 9.06
N GLN A 72 -0.34 1.65 10.09
CA GLN A 72 -0.94 2.39 11.19
C GLN A 72 -0.33 1.86 12.50
N GLU A 73 -0.33 2.68 13.54
CA GLU A 73 0.26 2.39 14.86
C GLU A 73 1.78 2.17 14.85
N LEU A 74 2.45 2.51 13.76
CA LEU A 74 3.88 2.26 13.58
C LEU A 74 4.72 3.14 14.52
N LYS A 75 5.65 2.52 15.23
CA LYS A 75 6.73 3.21 15.95
C LYS A 75 8.05 3.11 15.19
N THR A 76 8.96 4.05 15.43
CA THR A 76 10.26 4.10 14.75
C THR A 76 11.05 2.79 14.88
N ASN A 77 11.09 2.18 16.08
CA ASN A 77 11.79 0.92 16.31
C ASN A 77 11.19 -0.26 15.50
N GLN A 78 9.88 -0.23 15.23
CA GLN A 78 9.25 -1.22 14.35
C GLN A 78 9.63 -0.97 12.89
N ALA A 79 9.64 0.31 12.47
CA ALA A 79 10.05 0.68 11.12
C ALA A 79 11.52 0.29 10.84
N ASP A 80 12.42 0.58 11.77
CA ASP A 80 13.84 0.23 11.67
C ASP A 80 14.02 -1.28 11.53
N TYR A 81 13.32 -2.06 12.36
CA TYR A 81 13.35 -3.52 12.27
C TYR A 81 12.84 -4.02 10.90
N LEU A 82 11.75 -3.45 10.40
CA LEU A 82 11.20 -3.87 9.11
C LEU A 82 12.16 -3.57 7.96
N VAL A 83 12.78 -2.38 7.88
CA VAL A 83 13.72 -2.07 6.79
C VAL A 83 15.03 -2.85 6.89
N GLU A 84 15.49 -3.17 8.10
CA GLU A 84 16.64 -4.04 8.31
C GLU A 84 16.41 -5.45 7.76
N HIS A 85 15.18 -5.96 7.93
CA HIS A 85 14.84 -7.34 7.55
C HIS A 85 14.12 -7.46 6.18
N LEU A 86 13.79 -6.34 5.53
CA LEU A 86 13.18 -6.28 4.20
C LEU A 86 14.10 -5.49 3.25
N PRO A 87 15.23 -6.09 2.80
CA PRO A 87 16.16 -5.38 1.93
C PRO A 87 15.48 -4.91 0.64
N GLY A 88 15.72 -3.65 0.27
CA GLY A 88 15.07 -2.99 -0.87
C GLY A 88 13.90 -2.10 -0.48
N TYR A 89 13.27 -2.32 0.68
CA TYR A 89 12.25 -1.40 1.16
C TYR A 89 12.85 -0.16 1.81
N ARG A 90 12.13 0.95 1.61
CA ARG A 90 12.33 2.23 2.30
C ARG A 90 11.00 2.67 2.88
N TRP A 91 11.05 3.57 3.87
CA TRP A 91 9.85 4.14 4.45
C TRP A 91 9.99 5.63 4.71
N PHE A 92 8.86 6.30 4.89
CA PHE A 92 8.74 7.69 5.35
C PHE A 92 7.42 7.90 6.07
N GLY A 93 7.30 8.98 6.80
CA GLY A 93 6.14 9.42 7.57
C GLY A 93 6.58 10.18 8.79
N GLU A 94 5.88 11.28 9.09
CA GLU A 94 6.12 12.07 10.30
C GLU A 94 5.38 11.45 11.50
N PRO A 95 5.82 11.70 12.74
CA PRO A 95 5.07 11.35 13.93
C PRO A 95 3.75 12.15 13.98
N ARG A 96 2.66 11.52 14.44
CA ARG A 96 1.34 12.17 14.49
C ARG A 96 1.27 13.34 15.47
N GLY A 97 2.08 13.34 16.53
CA GLY A 97 2.12 14.36 17.58
C GLY A 97 3.53 14.74 17.99
N PRO A 98 3.67 15.72 18.86
CA PRO A 98 4.97 16.13 19.40
C PRO A 98 5.48 15.07 20.40
N GLY A 99 6.62 14.47 20.12
CA GLY A 99 7.27 13.52 21.03
C GLY A 99 8.05 12.45 20.30
N ASP A 100 9.07 11.93 20.96
CA ASP A 100 10.00 10.98 20.35
C ASP A 100 9.41 9.56 20.18
N ASN A 101 8.27 9.31 20.81
CA ASN A 101 7.62 7.99 20.81
C ASN A 101 6.18 8.03 20.26
N GLU A 102 5.90 8.93 19.34
CA GLU A 102 4.60 9.01 18.69
C GLU A 102 4.45 7.95 17.58
N GLU A 103 3.21 7.64 17.24
CA GLU A 103 2.91 6.76 16.13
C GLU A 103 3.04 7.49 14.79
N HIS A 104 3.40 6.73 13.74
CA HIS A 104 3.49 7.19 12.37
C HIS A 104 2.41 6.52 11.52
N MET A 105 1.90 7.26 10.55
CA MET A 105 1.17 6.68 9.41
C MET A 105 2.21 6.36 8.33
N GLY A 106 3.10 5.40 8.63
CA GLY A 106 4.26 5.09 7.79
C GLY A 106 3.86 4.56 6.42
N VAL A 107 4.64 4.93 5.40
CA VAL A 107 4.50 4.40 4.05
C VAL A 107 5.80 3.72 3.66
N PHE A 108 5.73 2.40 3.42
CA PHE A 108 6.84 1.58 2.96
C PHE A 108 6.69 1.31 1.47
N TYR A 109 7.80 1.24 0.75
CA TYR A 109 7.80 0.97 -0.68
C TYR A 109 9.07 0.23 -1.13
N ASP A 110 8.93 -0.64 -2.13
CA ASP A 110 10.07 -1.24 -2.83
C ASP A 110 10.75 -0.18 -3.71
N SER A 111 11.98 0.19 -3.31
CA SER A 111 12.75 1.25 -3.97
C SER A 111 13.28 0.85 -5.36
N ALA A 112 13.23 -0.43 -5.73
CA ALA A 112 13.53 -0.87 -7.09
C ALA A 112 12.32 -0.72 -8.03
N ALA A 113 11.10 -0.80 -7.48
CA ALA A 113 9.86 -0.69 -8.25
C ALA A 113 9.32 0.74 -8.34
N LEU A 114 9.49 1.52 -7.27
CA LEU A 114 8.90 2.85 -7.12
C LEU A 114 9.95 3.92 -6.79
N LYS A 115 9.69 5.12 -7.31
CA LYS A 115 10.37 6.36 -6.93
C LYS A 115 9.35 7.30 -6.29
N VAL A 116 9.67 7.87 -5.14
CA VAL A 116 8.92 9.00 -4.56
C VAL A 116 9.23 10.25 -5.37
N VAL A 117 8.22 10.88 -5.94
CA VAL A 117 8.32 12.14 -6.69
C VAL A 117 8.08 13.31 -5.74
N GLU A 118 7.05 13.18 -4.90
CA GLU A 118 6.64 14.15 -3.90
C GLU A 118 6.03 13.42 -2.72
N SER A 119 6.17 13.94 -1.51
CA SER A 119 5.55 13.38 -0.31
C SER A 119 5.27 14.46 0.71
N GLY A 120 4.37 14.18 1.65
CA GLY A 120 4.06 15.10 2.73
C GLY A 120 3.08 14.50 3.73
N ASN A 121 2.73 15.34 4.70
CA ASN A 121 1.80 15.01 5.76
C ASN A 121 0.79 16.14 5.95
N PHE A 122 -0.38 15.81 6.48
CA PHE A 122 -1.33 16.79 6.98
C PHE A 122 -2.17 16.19 8.09
N TRP A 123 -2.66 17.03 9.00
CA TRP A 123 -3.43 16.61 10.16
C TRP A 123 -4.93 16.73 9.91
N LEU A 124 -5.68 15.82 10.50
CA LEU A 124 -7.15 15.78 10.41
C LEU A 124 -7.75 16.74 11.45
N SER A 125 -7.77 18.01 11.10
CA SER A 125 -8.19 19.13 11.94
C SER A 125 -8.60 20.34 11.07
N ASP A 126 -9.07 21.43 11.69
CA ASP A 126 -9.35 22.70 11.00
C ASP A 126 -8.06 23.42 10.57
N THR A 127 -6.89 23.03 11.13
CA THR A 127 -5.57 23.55 10.80
C THR A 127 -4.66 22.42 10.29
N PRO A 128 -4.92 21.86 9.10
CA PRO A 128 -4.26 20.64 8.63
C PRO A 128 -2.75 20.76 8.44
N GLU A 129 -2.24 21.96 8.23
CA GLU A 129 -0.80 22.22 8.03
C GLU A 129 -0.04 22.40 9.35
N VAL A 130 -0.75 22.38 10.50
CA VAL A 130 -0.14 22.51 11.83
C VAL A 130 0.11 21.12 12.40
N ALA A 131 1.39 20.75 12.54
CA ALA A 131 1.79 19.46 13.07
C ALA A 131 1.20 19.21 14.47
N GLY A 132 0.64 18.01 14.67
CA GLY A 132 0.02 17.61 15.92
C GLY A 132 -1.31 18.29 16.25
N SER A 133 -1.92 19.03 15.30
CA SER A 133 -3.14 19.78 15.59
C SER A 133 -4.35 18.88 15.90
N ILE A 134 -5.13 19.31 16.90
CA ILE A 134 -6.39 18.67 17.35
C ILE A 134 -7.43 19.78 17.52
N THR A 135 -8.40 19.89 16.63
CA THR A 135 -9.46 20.93 16.71
C THR A 135 -10.86 20.34 16.86
N TRP A 136 -11.06 19.07 16.48
CA TRP A 136 -12.38 18.44 16.49
C TRP A 136 -12.67 17.64 17.77
N GLY A 137 -11.80 17.73 18.80
CA GLY A 137 -11.95 17.03 20.07
C GLY A 137 -11.55 15.55 20.00
N ASN A 138 -10.66 15.17 19.08
CA ASN A 138 -10.01 13.87 19.11
C ASN A 138 -9.14 13.74 20.36
N LEU A 139 -8.97 12.51 20.90
CA LEU A 139 -8.09 12.27 22.05
C LEU A 139 -6.60 12.48 21.68
N MET A 140 -6.26 12.24 20.44
CA MET A 140 -4.90 12.33 19.92
C MET A 140 -4.92 12.85 18.47
N PRO A 141 -3.83 13.41 17.98
CA PRO A 141 -3.74 13.84 16.60
C PRO A 141 -4.00 12.67 15.64
N ARG A 142 -4.71 12.94 14.57
CA ARG A 142 -4.91 12.03 13.44
C ARG A 142 -4.42 12.72 12.19
N MET A 143 -3.81 11.96 11.30
CA MET A 143 -3.10 12.53 10.16
C MET A 143 -3.16 11.63 8.94
N VAL A 144 -2.69 12.16 7.85
CA VAL A 144 -2.42 11.45 6.60
C VAL A 144 -0.96 11.63 6.24
N THR A 145 -0.29 10.56 5.91
CA THR A 145 0.97 10.57 5.15
C THR A 145 0.64 10.26 3.70
N TRP A 146 1.17 11.04 2.75
CA TRP A 146 0.89 10.85 1.34
C TRP A 146 2.15 10.94 0.48
N ALA A 147 2.10 10.34 -0.71
CA ALA A 147 3.11 10.52 -1.73
C ALA A 147 2.53 10.45 -3.14
N LEU A 148 3.18 11.14 -4.06
CA LEU A 148 3.15 10.88 -5.50
C LEU A 148 4.28 9.92 -5.81
N PHE A 149 3.94 8.70 -6.21
CA PHE A 149 4.88 7.70 -6.68
C PHE A 149 4.97 7.67 -8.19
N GLN A 150 6.14 7.31 -8.69
CA GLN A 150 6.37 6.93 -10.07
C GLN A 150 6.82 5.47 -10.14
N ARG A 151 6.08 4.63 -10.89
CA ARG A 151 6.50 3.27 -11.19
C ARG A 151 7.69 3.30 -12.15
N GLN A 152 8.82 2.69 -11.77
CA GLN A 152 10.07 2.78 -12.54
C GLN A 152 9.98 2.03 -13.88
N ALA A 153 9.22 0.94 -13.95
CA ALA A 153 9.10 0.10 -15.13
C ALA A 153 8.51 0.83 -16.37
N ASP A 154 7.62 1.81 -16.17
CA ASP A 154 6.90 2.46 -17.28
C ASP A 154 6.64 3.96 -17.08
N GLY A 155 7.13 4.54 -15.97
CA GLY A 155 7.01 5.96 -15.66
C GLY A 155 5.61 6.40 -15.22
N ARG A 156 4.65 5.49 -15.02
CA ARG A 156 3.31 5.83 -14.55
C ARG A 156 3.34 6.33 -13.12
N GLN A 157 2.50 7.32 -12.85
CA GLN A 157 2.40 7.94 -11.53
C GLN A 157 1.07 7.60 -10.87
N PHE A 158 1.06 7.60 -9.53
CA PHE A 158 -0.15 7.50 -8.72
C PHE A 158 0.07 8.15 -7.36
N TYR A 159 -1.01 8.63 -6.77
CA TYR A 159 -1.00 9.09 -5.38
C TYR A 159 -1.36 7.96 -4.42
N LEU A 160 -0.64 7.88 -3.31
CA LEU A 160 -1.01 7.07 -2.16
C LEU A 160 -1.22 7.98 -0.95
N TYR A 161 -2.32 7.77 -0.23
CA TYR A 161 -2.67 8.41 1.04
C TYR A 161 -2.85 7.31 2.08
N ASN A 162 -2.21 7.45 3.23
CA ASN A 162 -2.30 6.49 4.34
C ASN A 162 -2.77 7.20 5.62
N THR A 163 -3.76 6.64 6.30
CA THR A 163 -4.38 7.26 7.49
C THR A 163 -4.75 6.24 8.55
N HIS A 164 -4.98 6.74 9.78
CA HIS A 164 -5.60 6.01 10.88
C HIS A 164 -6.61 6.94 11.56
N LEU A 165 -7.89 6.61 11.47
CA LEU A 165 -8.96 7.45 12.00
C LEU A 165 -9.19 7.21 13.50
N PRO A 166 -9.92 8.10 14.21
CA PRO A 166 -10.24 7.92 15.64
C PRO A 166 -10.99 6.63 15.92
N TYR A 167 -10.65 5.96 17.04
CA TYR A 167 -11.06 4.57 17.30
C TYR A 167 -12.34 4.43 18.17
N ARG A 168 -12.73 5.47 18.94
CA ARG A 168 -13.88 5.35 19.84
C ARG A 168 -15.20 5.36 19.08
N ASP A 169 -16.22 4.69 19.60
CA ASP A 169 -17.55 4.65 18.96
C ASP A 169 -18.14 6.05 18.78
N GLU A 170 -18.00 6.92 19.79
CA GLU A 170 -18.46 8.30 19.75
C GLU A 170 -17.69 9.21 18.76
N ASP A 171 -16.61 8.72 18.16
CA ASP A 171 -15.79 9.51 17.23
C ASP A 171 -16.29 9.46 15.78
N GLU A 172 -17.39 8.78 15.47
CA GLU A 172 -17.91 8.72 14.10
C GLU A 172 -18.09 10.10 13.45
N PRO A 173 -18.61 11.15 14.11
CA PRO A 173 -18.67 12.48 13.53
C PRO A 173 -17.27 13.04 13.16
N ARG A 174 -16.24 12.74 13.94
CA ARG A 174 -14.86 13.17 13.70
C ARG A 174 -14.22 12.40 12.54
N ARG A 175 -14.51 11.09 12.46
CA ARG A 175 -14.12 10.26 11.30
C ARG A 175 -14.72 10.79 10.00
N VAL A 176 -16.00 11.17 10.02
CA VAL A 176 -16.66 11.79 8.86
C VAL A 176 -16.00 13.12 8.46
N LEU A 177 -15.61 13.97 9.42
CA LEU A 177 -14.86 15.20 9.14
C LEU A 177 -13.51 14.88 8.49
N GLY A 178 -12.77 13.91 9.02
CA GLY A 178 -11.51 13.42 8.45
C GLY A 178 -11.68 12.92 7.02
N ALA A 179 -12.70 12.07 6.79
CA ALA A 179 -13.02 11.55 5.46
C ALA A 179 -13.32 12.68 4.45
N LYS A 180 -14.11 13.67 4.85
CA LYS A 180 -14.44 14.84 4.02
C LYS A 180 -13.20 15.69 3.71
N LEU A 181 -12.30 15.90 4.68
CA LEU A 181 -11.06 16.65 4.46
C LEU A 181 -10.16 15.90 3.47
N ILE A 182 -9.99 14.59 3.64
CA ILE A 182 -9.22 13.75 2.70
C ILE A 182 -9.85 13.82 1.31
N ALA A 183 -11.16 13.58 1.19
CA ALA A 183 -11.88 13.62 -0.08
C ALA A 183 -11.74 15.00 -0.79
N LYS A 184 -11.79 16.11 -0.04
CA LYS A 184 -11.56 17.46 -0.56
C LYS A 184 -10.16 17.62 -1.14
N ARG A 185 -9.12 17.11 -0.47
CA ARG A 185 -7.74 17.14 -0.97
C ARG A 185 -7.57 16.28 -2.22
N LEU A 186 -8.14 15.08 -2.23
CA LEU A 186 -8.12 14.18 -3.38
C LEU A 186 -8.85 14.77 -4.60
N ALA A 187 -9.90 15.55 -4.39
CA ALA A 187 -10.63 16.22 -5.47
C ALA A 187 -9.81 17.31 -6.16
N ALA A 188 -8.83 17.90 -5.48
CA ALA A 188 -7.91 18.89 -6.03
C ALA A 188 -6.76 18.26 -6.87
N LEU A 189 -6.54 16.96 -6.79
CA LEU A 189 -5.50 16.26 -7.56
C LEU A 189 -5.88 16.11 -9.03
N PRO A 190 -4.89 16.03 -9.94
CA PRO A 190 -5.11 15.74 -11.35
C PRO A 190 -5.99 14.49 -11.54
N ARG A 191 -6.97 14.58 -12.43
CA ARG A 191 -7.97 13.50 -12.64
C ARG A 191 -7.39 12.29 -13.37
N ASP A 192 -6.37 12.51 -14.18
CA ASP A 192 -5.65 11.50 -14.98
C ASP A 192 -4.61 10.72 -14.17
N ILE A 193 -4.29 11.16 -12.95
CA ILE A 193 -3.40 10.43 -12.05
C ILE A 193 -4.25 9.60 -11.08
N PRO A 194 -4.10 8.26 -11.10
CA PRO A 194 -4.80 7.38 -10.17
C PRO A 194 -4.44 7.65 -8.71
N VAL A 195 -5.38 7.32 -7.82
CA VAL A 195 -5.24 7.48 -6.38
C VAL A 195 -5.55 6.17 -5.68
N VAL A 196 -4.80 5.86 -4.64
CA VAL A 196 -5.11 4.82 -3.66
C VAL A 196 -5.08 5.42 -2.24
N VAL A 197 -6.05 5.04 -1.42
CA VAL A 197 -6.10 5.38 0.01
C VAL A 197 -6.08 4.10 0.81
N THR A 198 -5.12 3.98 1.71
CA THR A 198 -4.99 2.87 2.68
C THR A 198 -5.26 3.38 4.08
N GLY A 199 -5.76 2.55 4.96
CA GLY A 199 -5.91 2.94 6.35
C GLY A 199 -6.63 1.92 7.21
N ASP A 200 -6.49 2.12 8.51
CA ASP A 200 -7.42 1.69 9.53
C ASP A 200 -8.42 2.85 9.75
N PHE A 201 -9.64 2.64 9.27
CA PHE A 201 -10.66 3.69 9.30
C PHE A 201 -11.49 3.67 10.59
N ASN A 202 -11.32 2.65 11.43
CA ASN A 202 -12.11 2.46 12.66
C ASN A 202 -13.63 2.61 12.43
N SER A 203 -14.07 2.28 11.24
CA SER A 203 -15.46 2.35 10.77
C SER A 203 -15.73 1.19 9.84
N GLU A 204 -16.96 0.70 9.83
CA GLU A 204 -17.38 -0.38 8.93
C GLU A 204 -18.02 0.14 7.64
N PRO A 205 -18.04 -0.66 6.56
CA PRO A 205 -18.85 -0.39 5.39
C PRO A 205 -20.31 -0.15 5.77
N GLY A 206 -20.89 0.96 5.28
CA GLY A 206 -22.24 1.41 5.63
C GLY A 206 -22.27 2.56 6.65
N SER A 207 -21.17 2.88 7.30
CA SER A 207 -21.03 4.04 8.17
C SER A 207 -21.07 5.37 7.39
N GLY A 208 -21.26 6.48 8.09
CA GLY A 208 -21.15 7.82 7.54
C GLY A 208 -19.75 8.13 7.00
N THR A 209 -18.72 7.61 7.67
CA THR A 209 -17.32 7.68 7.24
C THR A 209 -17.11 6.98 5.90
N TYR A 210 -17.59 5.75 5.79
CA TYR A 210 -17.52 4.98 4.53
C TYR A 210 -18.26 5.70 3.40
N ALA A 211 -19.46 6.20 3.67
CA ALA A 211 -20.24 6.95 2.67
C ALA A 211 -19.52 8.21 2.20
N ALA A 212 -18.83 8.94 3.11
CA ALA A 212 -18.08 10.14 2.75
C ALA A 212 -16.90 9.85 1.79
N PHE A 213 -16.20 8.74 1.97
CA PHE A 213 -15.13 8.33 1.07
C PHE A 213 -15.65 7.81 -0.26
N THR A 214 -16.69 6.98 -0.25
CA THR A 214 -17.17 6.27 -1.44
C THR A 214 -17.99 7.11 -2.40
N GLN A 215 -18.25 8.39 -2.09
CA GLN A 215 -18.77 9.37 -3.06
C GLN A 215 -17.77 9.63 -4.21
N ALA A 216 -16.47 9.50 -3.96
CA ALA A 216 -15.42 9.82 -4.94
C ALA A 216 -14.43 8.68 -5.20
N LEU A 217 -14.41 7.66 -4.35
CA LEU A 217 -13.49 6.52 -4.41
C LEU A 217 -14.28 5.21 -4.48
N GLY A 218 -13.76 4.26 -5.21
CA GLY A 218 -14.26 2.89 -5.20
C GLY A 218 -13.60 2.08 -4.07
N ASP A 219 -14.37 1.23 -3.42
CA ASP A 219 -13.85 0.24 -2.48
C ASP A 219 -13.19 -0.91 -3.26
N ALA A 220 -11.89 -1.12 -3.06
CA ALA A 220 -11.13 -2.13 -3.79
C ALA A 220 -11.69 -3.55 -3.58
N ARG A 221 -12.18 -3.88 -2.38
CA ARG A 221 -12.83 -5.18 -2.12
C ARG A 221 -14.07 -5.39 -2.99
N LYS A 222 -14.90 -4.36 -3.15
CA LYS A 222 -16.12 -4.43 -3.97
C LYS A 222 -15.86 -4.40 -5.47
N LEU A 223 -14.77 -3.76 -5.90
CA LEU A 223 -14.38 -3.64 -7.30
C LEU A 223 -13.57 -4.83 -7.80
N ALA A 224 -12.99 -5.62 -6.89
CA ALA A 224 -12.10 -6.71 -7.24
C ALA A 224 -12.81 -7.81 -8.06
N LYS A 225 -12.13 -8.28 -9.12
CA LYS A 225 -12.58 -9.45 -9.90
C LYS A 225 -12.50 -10.74 -9.08
N LYS A 226 -11.58 -10.81 -8.13
CA LYS A 226 -11.39 -11.90 -7.20
C LYS A 226 -11.17 -11.39 -5.79
N VAL A 227 -11.87 -11.99 -4.81
CA VAL A 227 -11.72 -11.67 -3.38
C VAL A 227 -11.36 -12.97 -2.64
N ASP A 228 -10.30 -12.92 -1.83
CA ASP A 228 -9.84 -14.04 -1.02
C ASP A 228 -9.69 -13.60 0.46
N GLY A 229 -9.75 -14.58 1.36
CA GLY A 229 -9.63 -14.38 2.80
C GLY A 229 -10.92 -13.92 3.50
N PRO A 230 -10.88 -13.75 4.82
CA PRO A 230 -12.03 -13.36 5.60
C PRO A 230 -12.51 -11.93 5.25
N ARG A 231 -13.77 -11.65 5.59
CA ARG A 231 -14.31 -10.29 5.41
C ARG A 231 -13.81 -9.32 6.46
N LEU A 232 -13.81 -9.76 7.72
CA LEU A 232 -13.47 -8.94 8.88
C LEU A 232 -11.95 -8.85 9.02
N THR A 233 -11.43 -7.70 9.44
CA THR A 233 -10.01 -7.40 9.48
C THR A 233 -9.46 -7.27 10.91
N PHE A 234 -10.25 -6.76 11.84
CA PHE A 234 -9.84 -6.63 13.24
C PHE A 234 -10.18 -7.89 14.04
N GLN A 235 -9.17 -8.53 14.64
CA GLN A 235 -9.32 -9.79 15.37
C GLN A 235 -8.80 -9.72 16.82
N ASN A 236 -8.13 -8.63 17.23
CA ASN A 236 -7.68 -8.40 18.60
C ASN A 236 -6.89 -9.60 19.19
N PHE A 237 -5.97 -10.18 18.42
CA PHE A 237 -5.21 -11.40 18.75
C PHE A 237 -6.09 -12.62 19.11
N SER A 238 -7.32 -12.65 18.64
CA SER A 238 -8.23 -13.79 18.77
C SER A 238 -8.40 -14.53 17.45
N ASP A 239 -8.98 -15.72 17.47
CA ASP A 239 -9.31 -16.45 16.24
C ASP A 239 -10.65 -16.01 15.61
N THR A 240 -11.33 -15.04 16.25
CA THR A 240 -12.64 -14.56 15.81
C THR A 240 -12.55 -13.06 15.50
N PRO A 241 -12.38 -12.67 14.24
CA PRO A 241 -12.41 -11.26 13.85
C PRO A 241 -13.81 -10.67 14.05
N THR A 242 -13.87 -9.38 14.41
CA THR A 242 -15.11 -8.72 14.86
C THR A 242 -15.55 -7.55 13.99
N ALA A 243 -14.64 -6.91 13.21
CA ALA A 243 -14.95 -5.72 12.44
C ALA A 243 -14.20 -5.67 11.11
N GLU A 244 -14.82 -5.06 10.08
CA GLU A 244 -14.20 -4.76 8.77
C GLU A 244 -13.82 -3.27 8.74
N ILE A 245 -12.64 -2.92 9.29
CA ILE A 245 -12.24 -1.53 9.52
C ILE A 245 -10.99 -1.10 8.74
N ASP A 246 -10.28 -2.03 8.11
CA ASP A 246 -9.14 -1.76 7.25
C ASP A 246 -9.57 -1.84 5.79
N TRP A 247 -9.38 -0.73 5.04
CA TRP A 247 -9.82 -0.65 3.65
C TRP A 247 -8.70 -0.21 2.71
N ILE A 248 -8.86 -0.53 1.44
CA ILE A 248 -8.15 0.09 0.33
C ILE A 248 -9.20 0.71 -0.58
N LEU A 249 -9.12 2.02 -0.77
CA LEU A 249 -10.01 2.76 -1.64
C LEU A 249 -9.25 3.29 -2.84
N VAL A 250 -9.86 3.29 -4.02
CA VAL A 250 -9.17 3.62 -5.26
C VAL A 250 -9.96 4.59 -6.15
N ARG A 251 -9.22 5.37 -6.95
CA ARG A 251 -9.76 6.14 -8.07
C ARG A 251 -8.85 5.93 -9.28
N GLY A 252 -9.43 5.58 -10.43
CA GLY A 252 -8.69 5.43 -11.69
C GLY A 252 -7.88 4.15 -11.83
N PHE A 253 -7.97 3.20 -10.90
CA PHE A 253 -7.41 1.86 -11.00
C PHE A 253 -8.49 0.81 -11.31
N GLY A 254 -8.13 -0.21 -12.09
CA GLY A 254 -8.78 -1.50 -12.04
C GLY A 254 -8.31 -2.31 -10.84
N VAL A 255 -9.15 -3.18 -10.29
CA VAL A 255 -8.79 -4.06 -9.17
C VAL A 255 -8.95 -5.51 -9.64
N ASP A 256 -7.82 -6.20 -9.79
CA ASP A 256 -7.83 -7.59 -10.25
C ASP A 256 -8.08 -8.55 -9.10
N ARG A 257 -7.48 -8.29 -7.94
CA ARG A 257 -7.63 -9.12 -6.75
C ARG A 257 -7.65 -8.27 -5.49
N PHE A 258 -8.40 -8.70 -4.49
CA PHE A 258 -8.36 -8.20 -3.12
C PHE A 258 -8.21 -9.37 -2.16
N GLN A 259 -7.36 -9.22 -1.15
CA GLN A 259 -7.10 -10.26 -0.15
C GLN A 259 -7.12 -9.67 1.25
N THR A 260 -7.77 -10.36 2.17
CA THR A 260 -7.54 -10.20 3.60
C THR A 260 -6.62 -11.34 4.03
N LEU A 261 -5.49 -11.01 4.63
CA LEU A 261 -4.38 -11.94 4.87
C LEU A 261 -4.41 -12.41 6.32
N ASP A 262 -4.95 -13.60 6.54
CA ASP A 262 -5.12 -14.25 7.84
C ASP A 262 -4.03 -15.26 8.19
N GLN A 263 -2.92 -15.26 7.42
CA GLN A 263 -1.81 -16.17 7.62
C GLN A 263 -1.10 -15.92 8.96
N LYS A 264 -0.66 -17.01 9.57
CA LYS A 264 0.10 -17.02 10.82
C LYS A 264 1.47 -17.67 10.58
N PRO A 265 2.46 -16.95 10.03
CA PRO A 265 3.78 -17.52 9.78
C PRO A 265 4.39 -18.09 11.05
N GLY A 266 4.81 -19.37 11.00
CA GLY A 266 5.30 -20.06 12.19
C GLY A 266 4.26 -20.27 13.30
N GLY A 267 2.96 -20.12 13.00
CA GLY A 267 1.88 -20.19 13.98
C GLY A 267 1.66 -18.90 14.80
N VAL A 268 2.38 -17.83 14.48
CA VAL A 268 2.33 -16.55 15.20
C VAL A 268 1.45 -15.55 14.45
N VAL A 269 0.58 -14.87 15.18
CA VAL A 269 -0.26 -13.78 14.64
C VAL A 269 0.57 -12.49 14.55
N PRO A 270 0.79 -11.91 13.34
CA PRO A 270 1.69 -10.76 13.18
C PRO A 270 1.18 -9.46 13.81
N SER A 271 -0.12 -9.25 13.86
CA SER A 271 -0.80 -8.07 14.41
C SER A 271 -2.19 -8.45 14.89
N ASP A 272 -2.86 -7.60 15.65
CA ASP A 272 -4.28 -7.73 16.00
C ASP A 272 -5.24 -7.32 14.86
N HIS A 273 -4.67 -6.91 13.72
CA HIS A 273 -5.37 -6.71 12.45
C HIS A 273 -4.83 -7.68 11.39
N TYR A 274 -5.72 -8.15 10.51
CA TYR A 274 -5.33 -8.81 9.27
C TYR A 274 -5.00 -7.74 8.22
N PRO A 275 -3.82 -7.77 7.60
CA PRO A 275 -3.53 -6.86 6.49
C PRO A 275 -4.49 -7.09 5.34
N VAL A 276 -4.82 -6.03 4.61
CA VAL A 276 -5.55 -6.11 3.35
C VAL A 276 -4.66 -5.73 2.19
N GLN A 277 -4.72 -6.47 1.08
CA GLN A 277 -3.91 -6.24 -0.10
C GLN A 277 -4.77 -6.22 -1.36
N ALA A 278 -4.48 -5.28 -2.26
CA ALA A 278 -5.10 -5.19 -3.57
C ALA A 278 -4.04 -5.29 -4.68
N GLU A 279 -4.36 -6.04 -5.74
CA GLU A 279 -3.64 -6.03 -7.00
C GLU A 279 -4.34 -5.05 -7.95
N LEU A 280 -3.64 -3.94 -8.23
CA LEU A 280 -4.18 -2.81 -8.97
C LEU A 280 -3.60 -2.75 -10.38
N THR A 281 -4.48 -2.54 -11.35
CA THR A 281 -4.11 -2.32 -12.75
C THR A 281 -4.33 -0.87 -13.11
N PHE A 282 -3.29 -0.23 -13.64
CA PHE A 282 -3.40 1.14 -14.14
C PHE A 282 -4.37 1.21 -15.33
N PRO A 283 -5.07 2.33 -15.53
CA PRO A 283 -5.91 2.54 -16.68
C PRO A 283 -5.11 2.46 -17.98
N GLU A 284 -5.75 2.10 -19.07
CA GLU A 284 -5.10 2.17 -20.38
C GLU A 284 -4.62 3.59 -20.68
N ARG A 285 -3.46 3.72 -21.34
CA ARG A 285 -3.03 5.03 -21.80
C ARG A 285 -3.96 5.47 -22.94
N PRO A 286 -4.43 6.74 -22.92
CA PRO A 286 -5.11 7.27 -24.11
C PRO A 286 -4.21 7.05 -25.33
N ALA A 287 -4.79 6.60 -26.45
CA ALA A 287 -4.09 6.54 -27.72
C ALA A 287 -3.55 7.95 -28.04
N ARG A 288 -2.25 8.03 -28.32
CA ARG A 288 -1.59 9.28 -28.71
C ARG A 288 -1.97 9.65 -30.13
#